data_65cba6c145cae3a681bf83efc4aa621b
#
_entry.id   65cba6c145cae3a681bf83efc4aa621b
#
_cell.length_a   1.000
_cell.length_b   1.000
_cell.length_c   1.000
_cell.angle_alpha   90.00
_cell.angle_beta   90.00
_cell.angle_gamma   90.00
#
_symmetry.space_group_name_H-M   'P 1'
#
loop_
_entity.id
_entity.type
_entity.pdbx_description
1 polymer ?
#
loop_
_entity_poly.entity_id
_entity_poly.type
_entity_poly.pdbx_seq_one_letter_code
_entity_poly.pdbx_strand_id
1 'polypeptide(L)'
;MEVRPQHVYRAGSIGKKTVGDRLYRALLRLMFLVPPERIHHLAFGVLRAVAVVPPLRHLAGKLFVADDPRLRSTVFGVDFPAPLGLAAGFDKNADGIDSWEPIGFGFAEIGTVTAQGQPGNPTPRLFRLPLDRAIVNRMGFNNHGAEHAAQRLRSRRTRIPIGANIGKTKIVEPADAAADYTASARLLGPLADFVVVNVSSPNTPGLRDLQAVESLRPILAAVQSVVPVPVLVKIAPDLSDEDIDAVADLAVELGLDGIVATNTTISRAGLRSDAEMVAGMGAGGLSGAPLAERSLEVLRRLYRRVGTQLTLISVGGIETEAQAWDRITAGASLVQGYTGFIYGGPLWIKGIHRGLSARLEQNGFATIADAVGSANRP
;
A
#
# COMPACT_ATOMS: atom_id res chain seq x y z
N MET A 1 -4.23 43.06 -3.35
CA MET A 1 -4.39 41.63 -3.69
C MET A 1 -3.00 41.04 -3.72
N GLU A 2 -2.48 40.63 -2.55
CA GLU A 2 -1.12 40.13 -2.36
C GLU A 2 -1.10 38.61 -2.64
N VAL A 3 -0.35 38.22 -3.63
CA VAL A 3 -0.06 36.82 -3.98
C VAL A 3 0.87 36.27 -2.91
N ARG A 4 0.38 35.36 -2.05
CA ARG A 4 1.24 34.63 -1.10
C ARG A 4 2.20 33.71 -1.86
N PRO A 5 3.50 33.63 -1.47
CA PRO A 5 4.47 32.81 -2.17
C PRO A 5 4.16 31.31 -1.98
N GLN A 6 4.18 30.59 -3.09
CA GLN A 6 4.15 29.13 -3.14
C GLN A 6 5.27 28.57 -2.25
N HIS A 7 4.92 27.71 -1.31
CA HIS A 7 5.88 26.92 -0.55
C HIS A 7 6.63 25.97 -1.48
N VAL A 8 7.79 26.40 -1.97
CA VAL A 8 8.77 25.53 -2.58
C VAL A 8 9.19 24.50 -1.54
N TYR A 9 8.86 23.23 -1.74
CA TYR A 9 9.35 22.12 -0.94
C TYR A 9 10.89 22.12 -0.96
N ARG A 10 11.52 22.75 0.01
CA ARG A 10 12.94 22.51 0.31
C ARG A 10 13.03 21.05 0.74
N ALA A 11 13.79 20.27 0.00
CA ALA A 11 14.19 18.92 0.38
C ALA A 11 14.71 18.97 1.83
N GLY A 12 13.88 18.46 2.77
CA GLY A 12 14.22 18.39 4.17
C GLY A 12 15.56 17.66 4.31
N SER A 13 16.40 18.09 5.24
CA SER A 13 17.74 17.58 5.50
C SER A 13 17.67 16.04 5.60
N ILE A 14 18.17 15.38 4.56
CA ILE A 14 18.40 13.93 4.57
C ILE A 14 19.34 13.68 5.75
N GLY A 15 18.83 13.09 6.84
CA GLY A 15 19.62 12.73 8.00
C GLY A 15 20.91 12.04 7.58
N LYS A 16 22.00 12.21 8.35
CA LYS A 16 23.33 11.69 8.00
C LYS A 16 23.21 10.24 7.52
N LYS A 17 23.49 10.02 6.23
CA LYS A 17 23.41 8.72 5.56
C LYS A 17 24.27 7.71 6.30
N THR A 18 23.65 6.70 6.89
CA THR A 18 24.34 5.65 7.64
C THR A 18 25.20 4.78 6.72
N VAL A 19 26.15 4.04 7.29
CA VAL A 19 26.94 3.05 6.54
C VAL A 19 26.01 2.03 5.86
N GLY A 20 24.95 1.61 6.56
CA GLY A 20 23.92 0.71 6.03
C GLY A 20 23.23 1.24 4.78
N ASP A 21 22.90 2.54 4.73
CA ASP A 21 22.28 3.17 3.54
C ASP A 21 23.23 3.22 2.34
N ARG A 22 24.53 3.36 2.59
CA ARG A 22 25.55 3.34 1.52
C ARG A 22 25.70 1.94 0.94
N LEU A 23 25.78 0.94 1.82
CA LEU A 23 25.88 -0.47 1.43
C LEU A 23 24.65 -0.92 0.65
N TYR A 24 23.45 -0.60 1.16
CA TYR A 24 22.20 -0.94 0.46
C TYR A 24 22.12 -0.29 -0.93
N ARG A 25 22.53 0.97 -1.07
CA ARG A 25 22.57 1.63 -2.40
C ARG A 25 23.56 0.99 -3.37
N ALA A 26 24.71 0.53 -2.88
CA ALA A 26 25.63 -0.22 -3.73
C ALA A 26 25.02 -1.57 -4.16
N LEU A 27 24.40 -2.29 -3.23
CA LEU A 27 23.66 -3.52 -3.51
C LEU A 27 22.51 -3.27 -4.49
N LEU A 28 21.73 -2.22 -4.31
CA LEU A 28 20.61 -1.85 -5.18
C LEU A 28 21.06 -1.61 -6.62
N ARG A 29 22.25 -0.98 -6.82
CA ARG A 29 22.81 -0.80 -8.17
C ARG A 29 23.11 -2.15 -8.84
N LEU A 30 23.65 -3.11 -8.10
CA LEU A 30 23.88 -4.48 -8.60
C LEU A 30 22.57 -5.19 -8.90
N MET A 31 21.60 -5.10 -7.99
CA MET A 31 20.26 -5.67 -8.18
C MET A 31 19.56 -5.08 -9.41
N PHE A 32 19.82 -3.83 -9.77
CA PHE A 32 19.24 -3.17 -10.94
C PHE A 32 19.80 -3.64 -12.28
N LEU A 33 20.91 -4.35 -12.29
CA LEU A 33 21.44 -5.02 -13.49
C LEU A 33 20.64 -6.27 -13.86
N VAL A 34 19.86 -6.80 -12.91
CA VAL A 34 19.02 -8.00 -13.12
C VAL A 34 17.58 -7.55 -13.47
N PRO A 35 16.87 -8.27 -14.39
CA PRO A 35 15.48 -7.98 -14.69
C PRO A 35 14.61 -7.88 -13.43
N PRO A 36 13.66 -6.90 -13.36
CA PRO A 36 12.93 -6.58 -12.14
C PRO A 36 12.18 -7.76 -11.50
N GLU A 37 11.51 -8.60 -12.28
CA GLU A 37 10.79 -9.74 -11.73
C GLU A 37 11.74 -10.83 -11.20
N ARG A 38 12.86 -11.07 -11.87
CA ARG A 38 13.85 -12.06 -11.41
C ARG A 38 14.46 -11.66 -10.06
N ILE A 39 14.86 -10.40 -9.92
CA ILE A 39 15.42 -9.93 -8.64
C ILE A 39 14.37 -9.88 -7.54
N HIS A 40 13.11 -9.60 -7.87
CA HIS A 40 12.00 -9.69 -6.92
C HIS A 40 11.89 -11.11 -6.36
N HIS A 41 11.84 -12.13 -7.21
CA HIS A 41 11.78 -13.52 -6.77
C HIS A 41 12.99 -13.93 -5.91
N LEU A 42 14.21 -13.50 -6.28
CA LEU A 42 15.42 -13.80 -5.50
C LEU A 42 15.35 -13.12 -4.11
N ALA A 43 15.08 -11.82 -4.07
CA ALA A 43 14.98 -11.08 -2.81
C ALA A 43 13.85 -11.64 -1.91
N PHE A 44 12.74 -12.00 -2.50
CA PHE A 44 11.62 -12.63 -1.81
C PHE A 44 11.99 -14.00 -1.22
N GLY A 45 12.74 -14.81 -1.96
CA GLY A 45 13.30 -16.09 -1.48
C GLY A 45 14.20 -15.90 -0.25
N VAL A 46 15.07 -14.88 -0.27
CA VAL A 46 15.94 -14.54 0.87
C VAL A 46 15.11 -14.11 2.08
N LEU A 47 14.10 -13.25 1.90
CA LEU A 47 13.22 -12.82 2.98
C LEU A 47 12.48 -14.00 3.62
N ARG A 48 11.99 -14.93 2.80
CA ARG A 48 11.36 -16.18 3.29
C ARG A 48 12.33 -17.05 4.09
N ALA A 49 13.55 -17.22 3.62
CA ALA A 49 14.58 -17.97 4.35
C ALA A 49 14.88 -17.34 5.72
N VAL A 50 15.00 -16.02 5.78
CA VAL A 50 15.18 -15.27 7.05
C VAL A 50 14.00 -15.51 7.99
N ALA A 51 12.77 -15.53 7.50
CA ALA A 51 11.58 -15.71 8.34
C ALA A 51 11.46 -17.14 8.91
N VAL A 52 11.90 -18.15 8.14
CA VAL A 52 11.76 -19.57 8.51
C VAL A 52 12.84 -20.01 9.50
N VAL A 53 14.06 -19.47 9.41
CA VAL A 53 15.21 -19.85 10.25
C VAL A 53 15.19 -19.04 11.55
N PRO A 54 14.90 -19.65 12.74
CA PRO A 54 14.66 -18.90 13.97
C PRO A 54 15.80 -17.96 14.40
N PRO A 55 17.10 -18.33 14.34
CA PRO A 55 18.18 -17.39 14.64
C PRO A 55 18.21 -16.17 13.73
N LEU A 56 17.96 -16.35 12.41
CA LEU A 56 17.94 -15.27 11.44
C LEU A 56 16.73 -14.36 11.66
N ARG A 57 15.55 -14.94 11.94
CA ARG A 57 14.35 -14.18 12.28
C ARG A 57 14.58 -13.30 13.51
N HIS A 58 15.16 -13.86 14.57
CA HIS A 58 15.48 -13.11 15.80
C HIS A 58 16.48 -11.98 15.53
N LEU A 59 17.54 -12.25 14.78
CA LEU A 59 18.52 -11.24 14.39
C LEU A 59 17.88 -10.13 13.54
N ALA A 60 17.06 -10.48 12.56
CA ALA A 60 16.34 -9.52 11.75
C ALA A 60 15.43 -8.62 12.60
N GLY A 61 14.68 -9.18 13.54
CA GLY A 61 13.86 -8.41 14.49
C GLY A 61 14.67 -7.40 15.29
N LYS A 62 15.83 -7.78 15.83
CA LYS A 62 16.71 -6.84 16.52
C LYS A 62 17.26 -5.73 15.62
N LEU A 63 17.56 -6.04 14.38
CA LEU A 63 18.15 -5.10 13.43
C LEU A 63 17.13 -4.13 12.83
N PHE A 64 15.94 -4.62 12.45
CA PHE A 64 15.01 -3.90 11.59
C PHE A 64 13.76 -3.39 12.30
N VAL A 65 13.33 -3.99 13.40
CA VAL A 65 12.15 -3.52 14.15
C VAL A 65 12.50 -2.28 14.98
N ALA A 66 11.62 -1.29 15.00
CA ALA A 66 11.60 -0.20 15.97
C ALA A 66 10.40 -0.46 16.88
N ASP A 67 10.68 -0.86 18.13
CA ASP A 67 9.63 -1.09 19.12
C ASP A 67 9.43 0.18 19.96
N ASP A 68 8.35 0.90 19.66
CA ASP A 68 7.91 2.06 20.45
C ASP A 68 6.39 1.92 20.69
N PRO A 69 5.95 1.75 21.94
CA PRO A 69 4.53 1.56 22.25
C PRO A 69 3.66 2.74 21.83
N ARG A 70 4.21 3.93 21.65
CA ARG A 70 3.49 5.12 21.18
C ARG A 70 3.03 5.00 19.72
N LEU A 71 3.64 4.09 18.93
CA LEU A 71 3.26 3.81 17.54
C LEU A 71 2.13 2.79 17.41
N ARG A 72 1.75 2.14 18.51
CA ARG A 72 0.65 1.18 18.54
C ARG A 72 -0.68 1.90 18.44
N SER A 73 -1.61 1.30 17.70
CA SER A 73 -2.97 1.83 17.57
C SER A 73 -3.96 0.70 17.33
N THR A 74 -5.20 0.88 17.81
CA THR A 74 -6.33 0.02 17.44
C THR A 74 -7.13 0.76 16.38
N VAL A 75 -7.27 0.18 15.19
CA VAL A 75 -7.95 0.77 14.04
C VAL A 75 -8.99 -0.25 13.54
N PHE A 76 -10.23 0.17 13.32
CA PHE A 76 -11.38 -0.71 12.99
C PHE A 76 -11.43 -2.01 13.82
N GLY A 77 -11.10 -1.95 15.11
CA GLY A 77 -11.11 -3.09 16.03
C GLY A 77 -9.92 -4.04 15.93
N VAL A 78 -8.92 -3.74 15.10
CA VAL A 78 -7.69 -4.52 14.93
C VAL A 78 -6.50 -3.78 15.55
N ASP A 79 -5.64 -4.49 16.27
CA ASP A 79 -4.46 -3.93 16.93
C ASP A 79 -3.24 -3.94 16.00
N PHE A 80 -2.70 -2.76 15.72
CA PHE A 80 -1.51 -2.56 14.89
C PHE A 80 -0.31 -2.19 15.77
N PRO A 81 0.81 -2.97 15.73
CA PRO A 81 2.01 -2.65 16.50
C PRO A 81 2.75 -1.40 16.01
N ALA A 82 2.53 -0.99 14.75
CA ALA A 82 3.09 0.21 14.15
C ALA A 82 2.31 0.61 12.89
N PRO A 83 2.31 1.90 12.50
CA PRO A 83 1.42 2.42 11.47
C PRO A 83 1.87 2.13 10.03
N LEU A 84 3.13 1.73 9.77
CA LEU A 84 3.63 1.47 8.42
C LEU A 84 3.44 0.00 8.04
N GLY A 85 2.66 -0.26 7.00
CA GLY A 85 2.43 -1.59 6.42
C GLY A 85 3.04 -1.77 5.03
N LEU A 86 3.12 -3.04 4.61
CA LEU A 86 3.43 -3.41 3.24
C LEU A 86 2.18 -3.28 2.37
N ALA A 87 2.28 -2.53 1.27
CA ALA A 87 1.17 -2.40 0.33
C ALA A 87 0.97 -3.66 -0.53
N ALA A 88 -0.28 -3.89 -0.96
CA ALA A 88 -0.62 -4.95 -1.90
C ALA A 88 0.21 -4.92 -3.19
N GLY A 89 0.40 -6.09 -3.80
CA GLY A 89 1.16 -6.29 -5.03
C GLY A 89 2.58 -6.80 -4.81
N PHE A 90 3.12 -6.71 -3.58
CA PHE A 90 4.43 -7.25 -3.25
C PHE A 90 4.36 -8.75 -2.94
N ASP A 91 3.46 -9.14 -2.05
CA ASP A 91 3.18 -10.55 -1.68
C ASP A 91 1.82 -10.99 -2.24
N LYS A 92 1.79 -11.31 -3.52
CA LYS A 92 0.53 -11.56 -4.24
C LYS A 92 -0.19 -12.84 -3.82
N ASN A 93 0.55 -13.81 -3.30
CA ASN A 93 0.06 -15.16 -3.00
C ASN A 93 0.11 -15.50 -1.50
N ALA A 94 0.44 -14.54 -0.63
CA ALA A 94 0.75 -14.77 0.77
C ALA A 94 1.95 -15.70 1.01
N ASP A 95 2.84 -15.86 0.03
CA ASP A 95 4.00 -16.75 0.13
C ASP A 95 5.07 -16.24 1.10
N GLY A 96 5.13 -14.95 1.36
CA GLY A 96 6.07 -14.31 2.28
C GLY A 96 5.44 -13.80 3.57
N ILE A 97 4.24 -14.21 3.90
CA ILE A 97 3.41 -13.66 4.97
C ILE A 97 4.14 -13.55 6.33
N ASP A 98 4.98 -14.52 6.66
CA ASP A 98 5.78 -14.54 7.90
C ASP A 98 7.06 -13.69 7.84
N SER A 99 7.36 -13.07 6.68
CA SER A 99 8.61 -12.32 6.47
C SER A 99 8.48 -10.84 6.84
N TRP A 100 7.27 -10.32 6.93
CA TRP A 100 7.04 -8.88 7.05
C TRP A 100 7.23 -8.36 8.47
N GLU A 101 6.81 -9.14 9.48
CA GLU A 101 7.02 -8.84 10.90
C GLU A 101 8.51 -8.69 11.26
N PRO A 102 9.41 -9.65 10.97
CA PRO A 102 10.81 -9.56 11.39
C PRO A 102 11.61 -8.46 10.68
N ILE A 103 11.14 -7.93 9.55
CA ILE A 103 11.77 -6.77 8.90
C ILE A 103 11.14 -5.43 9.30
N GLY A 104 10.12 -5.47 10.18
CA GLY A 104 9.63 -4.28 10.89
C GLY A 104 8.34 -3.67 10.37
N PHE A 105 7.63 -4.28 9.41
CA PHE A 105 6.30 -3.80 9.06
C PHE A 105 5.31 -4.02 10.20
N GLY A 106 4.44 -3.05 10.45
CA GLY A 106 3.37 -3.13 11.43
C GLY A 106 2.16 -3.94 10.95
N PHE A 107 2.01 -4.12 9.65
CA PHE A 107 1.00 -4.97 9.00
C PHE A 107 1.40 -5.25 7.55
N ALA A 108 0.69 -6.13 6.87
CA ALA A 108 0.90 -6.37 5.45
C ALA A 108 -0.43 -6.60 4.73
N GLU A 109 -0.50 -6.14 3.48
CA GLU A 109 -1.62 -6.39 2.58
C GLU A 109 -1.16 -7.36 1.49
N ILE A 110 -1.70 -8.60 1.52
CA ILE A 110 -1.42 -9.63 0.51
C ILE A 110 -2.32 -9.41 -0.72
N GLY A 111 -1.91 -9.95 -1.85
CA GLY A 111 -2.68 -9.85 -3.09
C GLY A 111 -2.12 -8.77 -4.05
N THR A 112 -2.88 -8.34 -5.04
CA THR A 112 -4.33 -8.64 -5.23
C THR A 112 -4.52 -10.09 -5.63
N VAL A 113 -5.43 -10.75 -4.93
CA VAL A 113 -5.86 -12.12 -5.19
C VAL A 113 -7.18 -12.08 -5.96
N THR A 114 -7.34 -12.96 -6.94
CA THR A 114 -8.59 -13.16 -7.68
C THR A 114 -9.20 -14.52 -7.33
N ALA A 115 -10.49 -14.72 -7.56
CA ALA A 115 -11.15 -15.98 -7.23
C ALA A 115 -10.45 -17.15 -7.89
N GLN A 116 -10.13 -17.02 -9.16
CA GLN A 116 -9.34 -17.99 -9.93
C GLN A 116 -7.91 -17.46 -10.10
N GLY A 117 -6.92 -18.36 -10.08
CA GLY A 117 -5.54 -18.03 -10.41
C GLY A 117 -5.38 -17.57 -11.85
N GLN A 118 -4.49 -16.61 -12.09
CA GLN A 118 -4.24 -16.10 -13.44
C GLN A 118 -2.79 -15.67 -13.64
N PRO A 119 -2.24 -15.79 -14.87
CA PRO A 119 -0.83 -15.49 -15.16
C PRO A 119 -0.52 -13.99 -15.15
N GLY A 120 -1.55 -13.14 -15.25
CA GLY A 120 -1.41 -11.71 -15.48
C GLY A 120 -1.09 -11.35 -16.94
N ASN A 121 -0.56 -10.14 -17.14
CA ASN A 121 -0.21 -9.66 -18.47
C ASN A 121 1.15 -10.22 -18.94
N PRO A 122 1.43 -10.24 -20.27
CA PRO A 122 2.71 -10.68 -20.81
C PRO A 122 3.90 -9.88 -20.27
N THR A 123 5.06 -10.53 -20.18
CA THR A 123 6.35 -9.89 -19.87
C THR A 123 6.98 -9.26 -21.11
N PRO A 124 7.76 -8.16 -20.95
CA PRO A 124 8.10 -7.45 -19.73
C PRO A 124 6.93 -6.59 -19.22
N ARG A 125 6.71 -6.58 -17.92
CA ARG A 125 5.56 -5.93 -17.27
C ARG A 125 5.92 -5.14 -16.01
N LEU A 126 7.21 -4.98 -15.74
CA LEU A 126 7.74 -4.23 -14.59
C LEU A 126 8.99 -3.46 -15.01
N PHE A 127 8.97 -2.13 -14.86
CA PHE A 127 10.03 -1.23 -15.30
C PHE A 127 10.42 -0.28 -14.18
N ARG A 128 11.72 -0.02 -14.03
CA ARG A 128 12.26 0.88 -13.02
C ARG A 128 12.61 2.22 -13.65
N LEU A 129 12.31 3.29 -12.94
CA LEU A 129 12.69 4.66 -13.26
C LEU A 129 13.58 5.21 -12.12
N PRO A 130 14.89 4.89 -12.11
CA PRO A 130 15.77 5.24 -10.98
C PRO A 130 15.90 6.73 -10.74
N LEU A 131 15.90 7.57 -11.80
CA LEU A 131 15.98 9.02 -11.70
C LEU A 131 14.76 9.61 -10.97
N ASP A 132 13.61 8.97 -11.11
CA ASP A 132 12.34 9.37 -10.52
C ASP A 132 12.02 8.60 -9.23
N ARG A 133 12.86 7.65 -8.83
CA ARG A 133 12.59 6.73 -7.72
C ARG A 133 11.21 6.10 -7.85
N ALA A 134 10.91 5.63 -9.06
CA ALA A 134 9.59 5.18 -9.48
C ALA A 134 9.64 3.81 -10.16
N ILE A 135 8.47 3.20 -10.28
CA ILE A 135 8.26 1.94 -10.98
C ILE A 135 7.01 2.05 -11.84
N VAL A 136 7.10 1.63 -13.10
CA VAL A 136 5.94 1.39 -13.96
C VAL A 136 5.66 -0.11 -13.97
N ASN A 137 4.40 -0.49 -13.73
CA ASN A 137 3.99 -1.88 -13.77
C ASN A 137 2.68 -2.07 -14.55
N ARG A 138 2.57 -3.21 -15.22
CA ARG A 138 1.36 -3.70 -15.87
C ARG A 138 1.13 -5.18 -15.55
N MET A 139 1.17 -5.51 -14.25
CA MET A 139 1.17 -6.89 -13.77
C MET A 139 -0.11 -7.67 -14.12
N GLY A 140 -1.30 -7.03 -14.08
CA GLY A 140 -2.58 -7.67 -14.44
C GLY A 140 -3.03 -8.72 -13.44
N PHE A 141 -2.78 -8.50 -12.14
CA PHE A 141 -3.17 -9.39 -11.05
C PHE A 141 -2.69 -10.84 -11.21
N ASN A 142 -1.41 -11.03 -11.59
CA ASN A 142 -0.82 -12.37 -11.58
C ASN A 142 -0.81 -12.94 -10.17
N ASN A 143 -1.56 -14.04 -9.97
CA ASN A 143 -1.69 -14.71 -8.67
C ASN A 143 -2.16 -16.17 -8.86
N HIS A 144 -2.07 -16.97 -7.79
CA HIS A 144 -2.41 -18.39 -7.80
C HIS A 144 -3.87 -18.68 -7.39
N GLY A 145 -4.70 -17.63 -7.19
CA GLY A 145 -6.10 -17.76 -6.80
C GLY A 145 -6.34 -17.75 -5.29
N ALA A 146 -7.60 -17.54 -4.93
CA ALA A 146 -8.02 -17.37 -3.54
C ALA A 146 -7.79 -18.62 -2.69
N GLU A 147 -7.96 -19.83 -3.25
CA GLU A 147 -7.72 -21.07 -2.51
C GLU A 147 -6.26 -21.21 -2.10
N HIS A 148 -5.30 -20.92 -2.99
CA HIS A 148 -3.87 -20.94 -2.66
C HIS A 148 -3.56 -19.93 -1.53
N ALA A 149 -4.04 -18.70 -1.65
CA ALA A 149 -3.82 -17.67 -0.63
C ALA A 149 -4.46 -18.07 0.72
N ALA A 150 -5.64 -18.68 0.71
CA ALA A 150 -6.30 -19.20 1.91
C ALA A 150 -5.48 -20.28 2.61
N GLN A 151 -4.86 -21.21 1.86
CA GLN A 151 -3.98 -22.24 2.43
C GLN A 151 -2.77 -21.60 3.12
N ARG A 152 -2.19 -20.55 2.52
CA ARG A 152 -1.06 -19.80 3.10
C ARG A 152 -1.47 -19.05 4.37
N LEU A 153 -2.63 -18.39 4.35
CA LEU A 153 -3.17 -17.68 5.51
C LEU A 153 -3.45 -18.61 6.69
N ARG A 154 -4.00 -19.82 6.47
CA ARG A 154 -4.22 -20.82 7.52
C ARG A 154 -2.93 -21.25 8.22
N SER A 155 -1.80 -21.21 7.53
CA SER A 155 -0.49 -21.63 8.05
C SER A 155 0.36 -20.48 8.57
N ARG A 156 -0.15 -19.24 8.60
CA ARG A 156 0.60 -18.06 9.06
C ARG A 156 1.01 -18.16 10.53
N ARG A 157 2.20 -17.68 10.85
CA ARG A 157 2.75 -17.60 12.19
C ARG A 157 3.01 -16.16 12.63
N THR A 158 2.93 -15.23 11.71
CA THR A 158 3.09 -13.80 11.99
C THR A 158 1.99 -13.29 12.92
N ARG A 159 2.32 -12.30 13.76
CA ARG A 159 1.41 -11.66 14.71
C ARG A 159 0.92 -10.30 14.24
N ILE A 160 1.53 -9.73 13.19
CA ILE A 160 1.05 -8.48 12.64
C ILE A 160 -0.24 -8.71 11.85
N PRO A 161 -1.15 -7.73 11.80
CA PRO A 161 -2.36 -7.84 10.99
C PRO A 161 -2.07 -8.07 9.51
N ILE A 162 -2.89 -8.89 8.88
CA ILE A 162 -2.81 -9.21 7.46
C ILE A 162 -4.11 -8.86 6.77
N GLY A 163 -4.05 -7.89 5.86
CA GLY A 163 -5.15 -7.57 4.96
C GLY A 163 -5.16 -8.44 3.72
N ALA A 164 -6.33 -8.89 3.30
CA ALA A 164 -6.53 -9.57 2.02
C ALA A 164 -7.06 -8.59 0.96
N ASN A 165 -6.21 -8.22 0.01
CA ASN A 165 -6.60 -7.42 -1.14
C ASN A 165 -7.18 -8.33 -2.21
N ILE A 166 -8.44 -8.13 -2.57
CA ILE A 166 -9.17 -8.94 -3.55
C ILE A 166 -9.54 -8.12 -4.79
N GLY A 167 -9.51 -8.75 -5.95
CA GLY A 167 -9.81 -8.12 -7.23
C GLY A 167 -10.55 -9.05 -8.17
N LYS A 168 -11.16 -8.48 -9.22
CA LYS A 168 -11.89 -9.22 -10.24
C LYS A 168 -10.96 -10.10 -11.07
N THR A 169 -11.32 -11.36 -11.26
CA THR A 169 -10.67 -12.27 -12.22
C THR A 169 -10.80 -11.69 -13.64
N LYS A 170 -9.73 -11.74 -14.43
CA LYS A 170 -9.66 -11.05 -15.74
C LYS A 170 -10.73 -11.53 -16.73
N ILE A 171 -11.00 -12.84 -16.74
CA ILE A 171 -11.97 -13.46 -17.67
C ILE A 171 -13.43 -13.29 -17.25
N VAL A 172 -13.69 -12.83 -16.04
CA VAL A 172 -15.04 -12.61 -15.52
C VAL A 172 -15.57 -11.28 -16.08
N GLU A 173 -16.79 -11.30 -16.60
CA GLU A 173 -17.45 -10.11 -17.13
C GLU A 173 -17.80 -9.10 -16.01
N PRO A 174 -17.87 -7.79 -16.30
CA PRO A 174 -18.24 -6.79 -15.30
C PRO A 174 -19.56 -7.06 -14.59
N ALA A 175 -20.54 -7.62 -15.26
CA ALA A 175 -21.86 -7.96 -14.69
C ALA A 175 -21.76 -9.03 -13.58
N ASP A 176 -20.76 -9.91 -13.64
CA ASP A 176 -20.55 -10.99 -12.69
C ASP A 176 -19.50 -10.63 -11.61
N ALA A 177 -19.02 -9.39 -11.62
CA ALA A 177 -17.97 -8.94 -10.72
C ALA A 177 -18.30 -9.18 -9.24
N ALA A 178 -19.53 -8.86 -8.80
CA ALA A 178 -19.94 -9.03 -7.41
C ALA A 178 -19.81 -10.49 -6.94
N ALA A 179 -20.18 -11.45 -7.79
CA ALA A 179 -20.06 -12.88 -7.49
C ALA A 179 -18.58 -13.32 -7.38
N ASP A 180 -17.71 -12.84 -8.27
CA ASP A 180 -16.29 -13.16 -8.28
C ASP A 180 -15.55 -12.57 -7.05
N TYR A 181 -15.82 -11.30 -6.68
CA TYR A 181 -15.32 -10.73 -5.44
C TYR A 181 -15.80 -11.49 -4.20
N THR A 182 -17.08 -11.86 -4.17
CA THR A 182 -17.68 -12.63 -3.08
C THR A 182 -17.03 -14.01 -2.93
N ALA A 183 -16.71 -14.69 -4.02
CA ALA A 183 -16.00 -15.96 -3.99
C ALA A 183 -14.62 -15.85 -3.31
N SER A 184 -13.85 -14.83 -3.66
CA SER A 184 -12.57 -14.53 -2.99
C SER A 184 -12.77 -14.17 -1.51
N ALA A 185 -13.76 -13.32 -1.21
CA ALA A 185 -14.06 -12.83 0.12
C ALA A 185 -14.43 -13.96 1.09
N ARG A 186 -15.27 -14.91 0.66
CA ARG A 186 -15.66 -16.09 1.47
C ARG A 186 -14.48 -16.96 1.89
N LEU A 187 -13.48 -17.09 1.02
CA LEU A 187 -12.29 -17.91 1.30
C LEU A 187 -11.28 -17.18 2.18
N LEU A 188 -11.10 -15.88 1.98
CA LEU A 188 -10.02 -15.11 2.60
C LEU A 188 -10.47 -14.35 3.84
N GLY A 189 -11.71 -13.84 3.87
CA GLY A 189 -12.23 -13.03 4.97
C GLY A 189 -12.10 -13.68 6.35
N PRO A 190 -12.48 -14.96 6.54
CA PRO A 190 -12.33 -15.63 7.84
C PRO A 190 -10.88 -15.86 8.29
N LEU A 191 -9.90 -15.64 7.41
CA LEU A 191 -8.48 -15.92 7.63
C LEU A 191 -7.62 -14.66 7.68
N ALA A 192 -8.13 -13.55 7.17
CA ALA A 192 -7.50 -12.24 7.18
C ALA A 192 -7.99 -11.41 8.39
N ASP A 193 -7.28 -10.35 8.72
CA ASP A 193 -7.69 -9.41 9.77
C ASP A 193 -8.56 -8.27 9.21
N PHE A 194 -8.50 -8.02 7.90
CA PHE A 194 -9.37 -7.13 7.14
C PHE A 194 -9.34 -7.48 5.65
N VAL A 195 -10.34 -7.02 4.90
CA VAL A 195 -10.44 -7.22 3.44
C VAL A 195 -10.41 -5.88 2.73
N VAL A 196 -9.68 -5.79 1.61
CA VAL A 196 -9.61 -4.61 0.74
C VAL A 196 -10.15 -4.95 -0.64
N VAL A 197 -11.26 -4.32 -1.01
CA VAL A 197 -11.85 -4.45 -2.36
C VAL A 197 -11.09 -3.54 -3.32
N ASN A 198 -10.36 -4.13 -4.26
CA ASN A 198 -9.52 -3.41 -5.22
C ASN A 198 -10.21 -3.28 -6.58
N VAL A 199 -10.78 -2.11 -6.84
CA VAL A 199 -11.42 -1.74 -8.11
C VAL A 199 -10.57 -0.74 -8.92
N SER A 200 -9.32 -0.50 -8.52
CA SER A 200 -8.53 0.67 -8.95
C SER A 200 -7.31 0.35 -9.81
N SER A 201 -7.06 -0.93 -10.16
CA SER A 201 -5.91 -1.28 -11.00
C SER A 201 -6.08 -0.77 -12.44
N PRO A 202 -5.08 -0.07 -13.00
CA PRO A 202 -5.10 0.33 -14.41
C PRO A 202 -4.73 -0.81 -15.37
N ASN A 203 -4.40 -1.99 -14.84
CA ASN A 203 -3.77 -3.07 -15.58
C ASN A 203 -4.75 -4.21 -15.94
N THR A 204 -6.02 -4.06 -15.60
CA THR A 204 -7.10 -4.96 -15.93
C THR A 204 -8.16 -4.18 -16.69
N PRO A 205 -8.49 -4.53 -17.95
CA PRO A 205 -9.47 -3.81 -18.74
C PRO A 205 -10.81 -3.67 -18.03
N GLY A 206 -11.43 -2.48 -18.10
CA GLY A 206 -12.74 -2.18 -17.52
C GLY A 206 -12.80 -2.19 -15.98
N LEU A 207 -11.70 -2.51 -15.27
CA LEU A 207 -11.75 -2.61 -13.80
C LEU A 207 -12.01 -1.25 -13.15
N ARG A 208 -11.43 -0.18 -13.68
CA ARG A 208 -11.62 1.17 -13.12
C ARG A 208 -13.02 1.72 -13.32
N ASP A 209 -13.75 1.21 -14.31
CA ASP A 209 -15.15 1.58 -14.55
C ASP A 209 -16.04 1.09 -13.40
N LEU A 210 -15.59 0.05 -12.67
CA LEU A 210 -16.25 -0.44 -11.45
C LEU A 210 -16.13 0.52 -10.25
N GLN A 211 -15.38 1.62 -10.36
CA GLN A 211 -15.33 2.65 -9.32
C GLN A 211 -16.53 3.61 -9.38
N ALA A 212 -17.29 3.63 -10.49
CA ALA A 212 -18.58 4.33 -10.54
C ALA A 212 -19.52 3.75 -9.47
N VAL A 213 -20.22 4.63 -8.74
CA VAL A 213 -21.04 4.26 -7.56
C VAL A 213 -22.03 3.16 -7.87
N GLU A 214 -22.67 3.20 -9.03
CA GLU A 214 -23.67 2.21 -9.47
C GLU A 214 -23.08 0.81 -9.61
N SER A 215 -21.85 0.71 -10.10
CA SER A 215 -21.12 -0.56 -10.27
C SER A 215 -20.46 -1.01 -8.97
N LEU A 216 -20.00 -0.06 -8.15
CA LEU A 216 -19.25 -0.31 -6.93
C LEU A 216 -20.16 -0.80 -5.78
N ARG A 217 -21.34 -0.21 -5.64
CA ARG A 217 -22.32 -0.53 -4.58
C ARG A 217 -22.62 -2.02 -4.46
N PRO A 218 -23.06 -2.73 -5.51
CA PRO A 218 -23.38 -4.15 -5.41
C PRO A 218 -22.16 -5.01 -5.04
N ILE A 219 -20.96 -4.63 -5.48
CA ILE A 219 -19.72 -5.35 -5.13
C ILE A 219 -19.44 -5.21 -3.63
N LEU A 220 -19.44 -3.98 -3.10
CA LEU A 220 -19.14 -3.73 -1.69
C LEU A 220 -20.17 -4.38 -0.77
N ALA A 221 -21.46 -4.21 -1.05
CA ALA A 221 -22.54 -4.84 -0.28
C ALA A 221 -22.44 -6.37 -0.27
N ALA A 222 -22.14 -6.98 -1.43
CA ALA A 222 -21.98 -8.42 -1.53
C ALA A 222 -20.77 -8.93 -0.74
N VAL A 223 -19.63 -8.22 -0.76
CA VAL A 223 -18.44 -8.58 0.03
C VAL A 223 -18.75 -8.45 1.52
N GLN A 224 -19.32 -7.32 1.98
CA GLN A 224 -19.67 -7.12 3.40
C GLN A 224 -20.60 -8.22 3.93
N SER A 225 -21.53 -8.68 3.13
CA SER A 225 -22.51 -9.71 3.55
C SER A 225 -21.90 -11.08 3.87
N VAL A 226 -20.64 -11.33 3.49
CA VAL A 226 -20.02 -12.66 3.56
C VAL A 226 -18.74 -12.72 4.37
N VAL A 227 -18.22 -11.58 4.84
CA VAL A 227 -16.98 -11.54 5.65
C VAL A 227 -17.26 -11.09 7.08
N PRO A 228 -16.61 -11.69 8.09
CA PRO A 228 -16.76 -11.32 9.49
C PRO A 228 -15.76 -10.24 9.95
N VAL A 229 -14.98 -9.68 9.03
CA VAL A 229 -13.88 -8.76 9.31
C VAL A 229 -14.10 -7.42 8.61
N PRO A 230 -13.39 -6.35 9.02
CA PRO A 230 -13.50 -5.04 8.38
C PRO A 230 -13.30 -5.06 6.87
N VAL A 231 -14.11 -4.26 6.14
CA VAL A 231 -14.08 -4.13 4.69
C VAL A 231 -13.70 -2.71 4.29
N LEU A 232 -12.66 -2.59 3.47
CA LEU A 232 -12.19 -1.33 2.92
C LEU A 232 -12.28 -1.35 1.39
N VAL A 233 -12.36 -0.17 0.77
CA VAL A 233 -12.25 -0.01 -0.69
C VAL A 233 -10.94 0.70 -1.06
N LYS A 234 -10.26 0.24 -2.12
CA LYS A 234 -9.02 0.86 -2.63
C LYS A 234 -9.29 1.58 -3.94
N ILE A 235 -9.01 2.88 -3.95
CA ILE A 235 -9.31 3.79 -5.05
C ILE A 235 -8.07 4.19 -5.86
N ALA A 236 -8.32 4.64 -7.12
CA ALA A 236 -7.28 5.18 -8.00
C ALA A 236 -7.00 6.66 -7.70
N PRO A 237 -5.76 7.13 -7.90
CA PRO A 237 -5.43 8.55 -7.75
C PRO A 237 -5.95 9.40 -8.90
N ASP A 238 -6.30 8.77 -10.02
CA ASP A 238 -6.70 9.41 -11.28
C ASP A 238 -8.21 9.68 -11.35
N LEU A 239 -8.98 9.33 -10.32
CA LEU A 239 -10.38 9.72 -10.19
C LEU A 239 -10.53 11.24 -10.16
N SER A 240 -11.63 11.75 -10.72
CA SER A 240 -12.02 13.14 -10.55
C SER A 240 -12.30 13.44 -9.07
N ASP A 241 -12.29 14.68 -8.71
CA ASP A 241 -12.56 15.08 -7.34
C ASP A 241 -14.00 14.73 -6.94
N GLU A 242 -14.94 14.84 -7.87
CA GLU A 242 -16.35 14.46 -7.71
C GLU A 242 -16.51 12.97 -7.50
N ASP A 243 -15.78 12.13 -8.25
CA ASP A 243 -15.82 10.67 -8.10
C ASP A 243 -15.21 10.22 -6.75
N ILE A 244 -14.14 10.91 -6.30
CA ILE A 244 -13.56 10.64 -4.97
C ILE A 244 -14.60 10.90 -3.88
N ASP A 245 -15.33 12.02 -3.96
CA ASP A 245 -16.38 12.38 -3.00
C ASP A 245 -17.54 11.38 -3.06
N ALA A 246 -17.96 10.97 -4.26
CA ALA A 246 -19.04 10.01 -4.46
C ALA A 246 -18.70 8.63 -3.87
N VAL A 247 -17.45 8.16 -4.05
CA VAL A 247 -16.98 6.91 -3.41
C VAL A 247 -16.91 7.05 -1.88
N ALA A 248 -16.49 8.21 -1.38
CA ALA A 248 -16.44 8.46 0.05
C ALA A 248 -17.85 8.42 0.67
N ASP A 249 -18.83 9.07 0.04
CA ASP A 249 -20.24 9.07 0.48
C ASP A 249 -20.82 7.66 0.45
N LEU A 250 -20.57 6.91 -0.62
CA LEU A 250 -20.99 5.51 -0.73
C LEU A 250 -20.40 4.64 0.40
N ALA A 251 -19.12 4.84 0.70
CA ALA A 251 -18.45 4.08 1.76
C ALA A 251 -19.06 4.37 3.15
N VAL A 252 -19.41 5.64 3.42
CA VAL A 252 -20.14 6.02 4.65
C VAL A 252 -21.54 5.42 4.66
N GLU A 253 -22.29 5.55 3.56
CA GLU A 253 -23.66 5.04 3.44
C GLU A 253 -23.75 3.53 3.68
N LEU A 254 -22.79 2.76 3.12
CA LEU A 254 -22.73 1.30 3.31
C LEU A 254 -22.15 0.90 4.67
N GLY A 255 -21.62 1.85 5.46
CA GLY A 255 -20.94 1.54 6.72
C GLY A 255 -19.68 0.72 6.52
N LEU A 256 -18.87 1.03 5.48
CA LEU A 256 -17.54 0.45 5.33
C LEU A 256 -16.63 0.87 6.48
N ASP A 257 -15.59 0.09 6.75
CA ASP A 257 -14.61 0.39 7.79
C ASP A 257 -13.54 1.39 7.35
N GLY A 258 -13.33 1.55 6.02
CA GLY A 258 -12.36 2.54 5.54
C GLY A 258 -12.10 2.55 4.03
N ILE A 259 -11.16 3.45 3.67
CA ILE A 259 -10.69 3.65 2.29
C ILE A 259 -9.17 3.58 2.23
N VAL A 260 -8.62 2.86 1.25
CA VAL A 260 -7.19 2.84 0.94
C VAL A 260 -6.91 3.80 -0.23
N ALA A 261 -6.18 4.86 0.02
CA ALA A 261 -5.84 5.90 -0.95
C ALA A 261 -4.32 6.07 -1.07
N THR A 262 -3.73 5.70 -2.22
CA THR A 262 -4.29 5.32 -3.51
C THR A 262 -3.58 4.13 -4.15
N ASN A 263 -4.15 3.62 -5.26
CA ASN A 263 -3.43 2.75 -6.20
C ASN A 263 -2.39 3.56 -6.99
N THR A 264 -1.81 2.99 -8.04
CA THR A 264 -0.85 3.62 -8.96
C THR A 264 -1.57 4.56 -9.95
N THR A 265 -0.84 5.58 -10.47
CA THR A 265 -1.37 6.53 -11.45
C THR A 265 -1.02 6.13 -12.89
N ILE A 266 -1.86 6.52 -13.84
CA ILE A 266 -1.56 6.47 -15.27
C ILE A 266 -0.81 7.72 -15.77
N SER A 267 -0.77 8.78 -14.97
CA SER A 267 -0.03 10.01 -15.31
C SER A 267 1.47 9.73 -15.42
N ARG A 268 2.11 10.39 -16.38
CA ARG A 268 3.56 10.41 -16.59
C ARG A 268 4.13 11.82 -16.45
N ALA A 269 3.32 12.76 -15.97
CA ALA A 269 3.72 14.16 -15.83
C ALA A 269 4.87 14.30 -14.80
N GLY A 270 5.79 15.23 -15.06
CA GLY A 270 6.86 15.60 -14.13
C GLY A 270 7.99 14.58 -13.98
N LEU A 271 8.04 13.52 -14.81
CA LEU A 271 9.15 12.57 -14.81
C LEU A 271 10.43 13.22 -15.36
N ARG A 272 11.55 12.85 -14.73
CA ARG A 272 12.92 13.25 -15.11
C ARG A 272 13.57 12.26 -16.07
N SER A 273 13.05 11.04 -16.10
CA SER A 273 13.46 9.98 -17.03
C SER A 273 13.13 10.39 -18.46
N ASP A 274 13.94 9.89 -19.41
CA ASP A 274 13.78 10.16 -20.83
C ASP A 274 12.38 9.81 -21.35
N ALA A 275 11.75 10.73 -22.09
CA ALA A 275 10.38 10.62 -22.50
C ALA A 275 10.13 9.47 -23.50
N GLU A 276 11.09 9.19 -24.42
CA GLU A 276 10.98 8.10 -25.39
C GLU A 276 11.10 6.75 -24.67
N MET A 277 12.04 6.65 -23.71
CA MET A 277 12.17 5.47 -22.86
C MET A 277 10.88 5.20 -22.06
N VAL A 278 10.27 6.24 -21.48
CA VAL A 278 9.02 6.11 -20.72
C VAL A 278 7.85 5.71 -21.64
N ALA A 279 7.75 6.34 -22.82
CA ALA A 279 6.74 5.98 -23.82
C ALA A 279 6.89 4.52 -24.29
N GLY A 280 8.13 4.06 -24.51
CA GLY A 280 8.43 2.67 -24.87
C GLY A 280 8.02 1.63 -23.83
N MET A 281 7.83 2.01 -22.56
CA MET A 281 7.28 1.13 -21.55
C MET A 281 5.79 0.84 -21.76
N GLY A 282 5.07 1.69 -22.49
CA GLY A 282 3.65 1.54 -22.78
C GLY A 282 2.74 1.79 -21.58
N ALA A 283 1.51 1.27 -21.66
CA ALA A 283 0.52 1.40 -20.58
C ALA A 283 0.97 0.71 -19.29
N GLY A 284 0.48 1.21 -18.15
CA GLY A 284 0.77 0.66 -16.83
C GLY A 284 0.59 1.70 -15.72
N GLY A 285 0.61 1.25 -14.48
CA GLY A 285 0.54 2.11 -13.30
C GLY A 285 1.92 2.58 -12.86
N LEU A 286 2.09 3.87 -12.61
CA LEU A 286 3.28 4.50 -12.04
C LEU A 286 3.15 4.60 -10.52
N SER A 287 4.16 4.14 -9.81
CA SER A 287 4.30 4.23 -8.34
C SER A 287 5.62 4.90 -7.95
N GLY A 288 5.75 5.28 -6.70
CA GLY A 288 6.96 5.92 -6.15
C GLY A 288 6.83 7.42 -6.00
N ALA A 289 7.96 8.12 -5.92
CA ALA A 289 8.00 9.54 -5.59
C ALA A 289 7.07 10.45 -6.43
N PRO A 290 6.89 10.22 -7.74
CA PRO A 290 5.99 11.07 -8.56
C PRO A 290 4.52 11.06 -8.09
N LEU A 291 4.10 10.00 -7.37
CA LEU A 291 2.72 9.88 -6.89
C LEU A 291 2.49 10.62 -5.55
N ALA A 292 3.55 11.08 -4.89
CA ALA A 292 3.50 11.56 -3.50
C ALA A 292 2.50 12.71 -3.29
N GLU A 293 2.53 13.71 -4.17
CA GLU A 293 1.68 14.90 -4.05
C GLU A 293 0.20 14.55 -4.27
N ARG A 294 -0.12 13.91 -5.40
CA ARG A 294 -1.52 13.56 -5.72
C ARG A 294 -2.15 12.64 -4.66
N SER A 295 -1.43 11.67 -4.17
CA SER A 295 -1.96 10.76 -3.15
C SER A 295 -2.19 11.47 -1.79
N LEU A 296 -1.41 12.50 -1.46
CA LEU A 296 -1.66 13.35 -0.29
C LEU A 296 -2.88 14.28 -0.50
N GLU A 297 -3.07 14.84 -1.68
CA GLU A 297 -4.25 15.63 -2.02
C GLU A 297 -5.53 14.80 -1.88
N VAL A 298 -5.54 13.60 -2.45
CA VAL A 298 -6.67 12.66 -2.33
C VAL A 298 -6.96 12.35 -0.85
N LEU A 299 -5.92 12.05 -0.06
CA LEU A 299 -6.09 11.81 1.38
C LEU A 299 -6.72 13.00 2.10
N ARG A 300 -6.23 14.22 1.86
CA ARG A 300 -6.77 15.44 2.48
C ARG A 300 -8.22 15.68 2.08
N ARG A 301 -8.58 15.41 0.81
CA ARG A 301 -9.95 15.51 0.32
C ARG A 301 -10.86 14.53 1.04
N LEU A 302 -10.45 13.24 1.09
CA LEU A 302 -11.19 12.21 1.81
C LEU A 302 -11.39 12.58 3.29
N TYR A 303 -10.32 12.98 3.97
CA TYR A 303 -10.44 13.32 5.40
C TYR A 303 -11.37 14.52 5.65
N ARG A 304 -11.34 15.56 4.81
CA ARG A 304 -12.30 16.66 4.89
C ARG A 304 -13.75 16.20 4.67
N ARG A 305 -13.95 15.16 3.84
CA ARG A 305 -15.29 14.64 3.51
C ARG A 305 -15.84 13.73 4.60
N VAL A 306 -15.04 12.79 5.07
CA VAL A 306 -15.51 11.71 5.97
C VAL A 306 -15.05 11.91 7.43
N GLY A 307 -14.06 12.74 7.70
CA GLY A 307 -13.53 12.95 9.04
C GLY A 307 -13.09 11.65 9.69
N THR A 308 -13.63 11.36 10.87
CA THR A 308 -13.37 10.15 11.65
C THR A 308 -14.41 9.03 11.42
N GLN A 309 -15.36 9.23 10.51
CA GLN A 309 -16.39 8.21 10.21
C GLN A 309 -15.80 6.97 9.52
N LEU A 310 -14.73 7.16 8.75
CA LEU A 310 -14.02 6.08 8.06
C LEU A 310 -12.54 6.11 8.39
N THR A 311 -11.95 4.92 8.50
CA THR A 311 -10.49 4.81 8.55
C THR A 311 -9.88 5.10 7.20
N LEU A 312 -8.83 5.93 7.16
CA LEU A 312 -8.07 6.19 5.95
C LEU A 312 -6.69 5.53 6.04
N ILE A 313 -6.36 4.68 5.07
CA ILE A 313 -5.02 4.10 4.88
C ILE A 313 -4.38 4.82 3.71
N SER A 314 -3.27 5.54 3.95
CA SER A 314 -2.60 6.29 2.89
C SER A 314 -1.46 5.50 2.25
N VAL A 315 -1.47 5.42 0.92
CA VAL A 315 -0.40 4.77 0.14
C VAL A 315 -0.09 5.57 -1.12
N GLY A 316 1.19 5.64 -1.47
CA GLY A 316 1.69 6.31 -2.67
C GLY A 316 2.76 7.38 -2.38
N GLY A 317 3.99 7.12 -2.84
CA GLY A 317 5.08 8.07 -2.79
C GLY A 317 5.71 8.34 -1.42
N ILE A 318 5.44 7.54 -0.40
CA ILE A 318 6.06 7.69 0.92
C ILE A 318 7.48 7.15 0.88
N GLU A 319 8.46 8.04 1.07
CA GLU A 319 9.88 7.71 1.08
C GLU A 319 10.59 8.12 2.38
N THR A 320 10.07 9.11 3.10
CA THR A 320 10.68 9.68 4.31
C THR A 320 9.71 9.68 5.48
N GLU A 321 10.27 9.78 6.69
CA GLU A 321 9.48 9.93 7.92
C GLU A 321 8.63 11.21 7.91
N ALA A 322 9.12 12.27 7.27
CA ALA A 322 8.39 13.51 7.11
C ALA A 322 7.12 13.30 6.28
N GLN A 323 7.25 12.60 5.14
CA GLN A 323 6.09 12.27 4.31
C GLN A 323 5.11 11.34 5.03
N ALA A 324 5.60 10.35 5.79
CA ALA A 324 4.72 9.52 6.61
C ALA A 324 3.98 10.34 7.67
N TRP A 325 4.67 11.27 8.34
CA TRP A 325 4.09 12.19 9.31
C TRP A 325 3.01 13.07 8.67
N ASP A 326 3.31 13.66 7.49
CA ASP A 326 2.35 14.48 6.76
C ASP A 326 1.06 13.71 6.43
N ARG A 327 1.16 12.39 6.17
CA ARG A 327 -0.03 11.53 5.95
C ARG A 327 -0.82 11.31 7.23
N ILE A 328 -0.14 10.99 8.34
CA ILE A 328 -0.81 10.80 9.63
C ILE A 328 -1.53 12.10 10.04
N THR A 329 -0.83 13.21 10.03
CA THR A 329 -1.42 14.50 10.45
C THR A 329 -2.50 14.99 9.48
N ALA A 330 -2.47 14.59 8.21
CA ALA A 330 -3.53 14.88 7.24
C ALA A 330 -4.76 13.97 7.40
N GLY A 331 -4.72 12.93 8.25
CA GLY A 331 -5.88 12.11 8.58
C GLY A 331 -5.75 10.61 8.30
N ALA A 332 -4.59 10.13 7.88
CA ALA A 332 -4.37 8.69 7.75
C ALA A 332 -4.13 8.05 9.11
N SER A 333 -4.90 7.00 9.45
CA SER A 333 -4.64 6.16 10.63
C SER A 333 -3.47 5.21 10.41
N LEU A 334 -3.29 4.76 9.18
CA LEU A 334 -2.23 3.85 8.76
C LEU A 334 -1.63 4.33 7.44
N VAL A 335 -0.37 3.94 7.19
CA VAL A 335 0.34 4.23 5.94
C VAL A 335 0.92 2.96 5.34
N GLN A 336 1.05 2.90 4.01
CA GLN A 336 1.64 1.74 3.33
C GLN A 336 2.77 2.15 2.40
N GLY A 337 3.75 1.26 2.25
CA GLY A 337 4.86 1.41 1.33
C GLY A 337 5.11 0.19 0.45
N TYR A 338 5.56 0.45 -0.77
CA TYR A 338 6.01 -0.54 -1.74
C TYR A 338 7.31 -0.06 -2.40
N THR A 339 7.22 0.96 -3.25
CA THR A 339 8.35 1.51 -4.00
C THR A 339 9.38 2.14 -3.06
N GLY A 340 8.94 2.83 -2.00
CA GLY A 340 9.82 3.36 -0.95
C GLY A 340 10.66 2.27 -0.28
N PHE A 341 10.07 1.10 -0.01
CA PHE A 341 10.80 -0.06 0.51
C PHE A 341 11.84 -0.61 -0.48
N ILE A 342 11.50 -0.69 -1.78
CA ILE A 342 12.47 -1.16 -2.80
C ILE A 342 13.69 -0.24 -2.88
N TYR A 343 13.49 1.07 -2.88
CA TYR A 343 14.59 2.04 -2.97
C TYR A 343 15.33 2.29 -1.65
N GLY A 344 14.64 2.12 -0.52
CA GLY A 344 15.17 2.38 0.82
C GLY A 344 15.72 1.16 1.54
N GLY A 345 15.28 -0.05 1.17
CA GLY A 345 15.68 -1.30 1.80
C GLY A 345 15.08 -1.55 3.19
N PRO A 346 15.51 -2.61 3.88
CA PRO A 346 14.91 -3.01 5.16
C PRO A 346 15.07 -1.93 6.27
N LEU A 347 16.14 -1.17 6.26
CA LEU A 347 16.38 -0.09 7.22
C LEU A 347 15.41 1.10 7.04
N TRP A 348 14.81 1.24 5.86
CA TRP A 348 13.82 2.27 5.58
C TRP A 348 12.61 2.17 6.51
N ILE A 349 12.12 0.97 6.78
CA ILE A 349 10.97 0.72 7.67
C ILE A 349 11.28 1.25 9.07
N LYS A 350 12.42 0.82 9.61
CA LYS A 350 12.89 1.28 10.94
C LYS A 350 13.12 2.79 10.99
N GLY A 351 13.63 3.37 9.89
CA GLY A 351 13.83 4.80 9.74
C GLY A 351 12.51 5.58 9.83
N ILE A 352 11.48 5.12 9.12
CA ILE A 352 10.12 5.72 9.19
C ILE A 352 9.58 5.67 10.62
N HIS A 353 9.58 4.50 11.27
CA HIS A 353 9.03 4.36 12.62
C HIS A 353 9.78 5.22 13.64
N ARG A 354 11.11 5.22 13.62
CA ARG A 354 11.91 6.09 14.51
C ARG A 354 11.64 7.57 14.27
N GLY A 355 11.50 7.97 13.01
CA GLY A 355 11.15 9.33 12.67
C GLY A 355 9.76 9.73 13.17
N LEU A 356 8.77 8.84 13.05
CA LEU A 356 7.43 9.06 13.62
C LEU A 356 7.48 9.19 15.14
N SER A 357 8.22 8.31 15.84
CA SER A 357 8.42 8.42 17.30
C SER A 357 9.03 9.76 17.72
N ALA A 358 10.07 10.20 17.00
CA ALA A 358 10.69 11.50 17.28
C ALA A 358 9.73 12.67 17.04
N ARG A 359 8.87 12.59 16.01
CA ARG A 359 7.86 13.62 15.74
C ARG A 359 6.73 13.64 16.76
N LEU A 360 6.32 12.50 17.32
CA LEU A 360 5.39 12.46 18.44
C LEU A 360 5.94 13.25 19.63
N GLU A 361 7.21 13.01 19.99
CA GLU A 361 7.88 13.70 21.08
C GLU A 361 8.01 15.20 20.81
N GLN A 362 8.48 15.61 19.62
CA GLN A 362 8.64 17.00 19.23
C GLN A 362 7.34 17.81 19.24
N ASN A 363 6.20 17.15 18.95
CA ASN A 363 4.89 17.81 18.86
C ASN A 363 4.00 17.54 20.09
N GLY A 364 4.50 16.84 21.11
CA GLY A 364 3.78 16.61 22.37
C GLY A 364 2.61 15.63 22.27
N PHE A 365 2.59 14.73 21.27
CA PHE A 365 1.56 13.69 21.16
C PHE A 365 1.94 12.46 21.99
N ALA A 366 0.99 11.92 22.77
CA ALA A 366 1.19 10.74 23.56
C ALA A 366 1.26 9.47 22.69
N THR A 367 0.43 9.39 21.64
CA THR A 367 0.35 8.25 20.72
C THR A 367 0.23 8.69 19.28
N ILE A 368 0.46 7.76 18.35
CA ILE A 368 0.27 8.01 16.92
C ILE A 368 -1.21 8.30 16.57
N ALA A 369 -2.14 7.72 17.32
CA ALA A 369 -3.57 7.96 17.16
C ALA A 369 -3.95 9.43 17.47
N ASP A 370 -3.29 10.04 18.46
CA ASP A 370 -3.52 11.46 18.81
C ASP A 370 -3.10 12.42 17.70
N ALA A 371 -2.09 12.02 16.91
CA ALA A 371 -1.57 12.80 15.80
C ALA A 371 -2.45 12.73 14.54
N VAL A 372 -3.34 11.72 14.43
CA VAL A 372 -4.19 11.55 13.25
C VAL A 372 -5.08 12.78 13.05
N GLY A 373 -5.00 13.34 11.84
CA GLY A 373 -5.81 14.49 11.45
C GLY A 373 -5.46 15.80 12.15
N SER A 374 -4.38 15.86 12.93
CA SER A 374 -4.01 17.05 13.72
C SER A 374 -3.74 18.29 12.87
N ALA A 375 -3.28 18.15 11.62
CA ALA A 375 -3.08 19.26 10.69
C ALA A 375 -4.39 19.87 10.15
N ASN A 376 -5.55 19.26 10.42
CA ASN A 376 -6.87 19.75 10.03
C ASN A 376 -7.65 20.36 11.21
N ARG A 377 -7.07 20.35 12.40
CA ARG A 377 -7.64 21.02 13.58
C ARG A 377 -7.37 22.52 13.49
N PRO A 378 -8.32 23.40 13.90
CA PRO A 378 -8.17 24.83 13.88
C PRO A 378 -7.01 25.33 14.77
#